data_3a6ad5cf6b84cd0d31850e1d0cf20f4a
#
_entry.id   3a6ad5cf6b84cd0d31850e1d0cf20f4a
#
_cell.length_a   1.000
_cell.length_b   1.000
_cell.length_c   1.000
_cell.angle_alpha   90.00
_cell.angle_beta   90.00
_cell.angle_gamma   90.00
#
_symmetry.space_group_name_H-M   'P 1'
#
loop_
_entity.id
_entity.type
_entity.pdbx_description
1 polymer ?
#
loop_
_entity_poly.entity_id
_entity_poly.type
_entity_poly.pdbx_seq_one_letter_code
_entity_poly.pdbx_strand_id
1 'polypeptide(L)'
;MVATHRARRKEIRKRLREFDDVWRKGSDARLWEELAYCIFTAGASARMGLNSVEAVRPLLLNGDSDAMTVALKSAGAHRFPVARPRYIVSTRNYFHSDCGMALRKRLRSFRDPFERRDWLAQEKQVKGLGYKEASHFLRNIGVKGHAILDKHVMRCLAEVGVIDSAKPPSTRRKYLEVEQQLIRFARDIGVDFDELDLVLWSMKTGEVLK
;
A
#
# COMPACT_ATOMS: atom_id res chain seq x y z
N MET A 1 -11.85 -16.10 10.66
CA MET A 1 -11.78 -14.63 10.48
C MET A 1 -12.22 -13.87 11.73
N VAL A 2 -13.49 -13.95 12.19
CA VAL A 2 -13.97 -13.24 13.41
C VAL A 2 -13.19 -13.62 14.66
N ALA A 3 -12.87 -14.91 14.86
CA ALA A 3 -12.04 -15.35 15.98
C ALA A 3 -10.63 -14.75 15.94
N THR A 4 -9.99 -14.70 14.77
CA THR A 4 -8.68 -14.06 14.58
C THR A 4 -8.75 -12.56 14.85
N HIS A 5 -9.80 -11.88 14.35
CA HIS A 5 -10.04 -10.49 14.65
C HIS A 5 -10.11 -10.23 16.16
N ARG A 6 -10.93 -11.01 16.89
CA ARG A 6 -11.05 -10.88 18.37
C ARG A 6 -9.70 -11.07 19.08
N ALA A 7 -8.95 -12.10 18.69
CA ALA A 7 -7.65 -12.42 19.29
C ALA A 7 -6.59 -11.33 19.03
N ARG A 8 -6.60 -10.69 17.84
CA ARG A 8 -5.56 -9.74 17.43
C ARG A 8 -6.01 -8.28 17.40
N ARG A 9 -7.21 -7.98 17.87
CA ARG A 9 -7.82 -6.64 17.77
C ARG A 9 -6.95 -5.53 18.36
N LYS A 10 -6.30 -5.79 19.51
CA LYS A 10 -5.40 -4.81 20.14
C LYS A 10 -4.21 -4.48 19.23
N GLU A 11 -3.60 -5.49 18.62
CA GLU A 11 -2.45 -5.37 17.74
C GLU A 11 -2.83 -4.65 16.43
N ILE A 12 -3.95 -5.05 15.81
CA ILE A 12 -4.49 -4.42 14.60
C ILE A 12 -4.77 -2.93 14.84
N ARG A 13 -5.47 -2.60 15.93
CA ARG A 13 -5.76 -1.20 16.27
C ARG A 13 -4.52 -0.39 16.62
N LYS A 14 -3.50 -1.01 17.22
CA LYS A 14 -2.20 -0.36 17.42
C LYS A 14 -1.58 -0.02 16.05
N ARG A 15 -1.58 -0.96 15.12
CA ARG A 15 -1.04 -0.76 13.77
C ARG A 15 -1.79 0.36 13.02
N LEU A 16 -3.11 0.39 13.07
CA LEU A 16 -3.90 1.46 12.45
C LEU A 16 -3.60 2.83 13.05
N ARG A 17 -3.38 2.93 14.38
CA ARG A 17 -2.93 4.20 15.00
C ARG A 17 -1.55 4.63 14.53
N GLU A 18 -0.62 3.69 14.32
CA GLU A 18 0.70 3.99 13.76
C GLU A 18 0.58 4.56 12.32
N PHE A 19 -0.35 4.06 11.51
CA PHE A 19 -0.66 4.65 10.20
C PHE A 19 -1.29 6.04 10.31
N ASP A 20 -2.25 6.22 11.22
CA ASP A 20 -2.84 7.55 11.50
C ASP A 20 -1.76 8.56 11.92
N ASP A 21 -0.78 8.15 12.71
CA ASP A 21 0.34 9.00 13.13
C ASP A 21 1.25 9.40 11.97
N VAL A 22 1.42 8.57 10.95
CA VAL A 22 2.15 8.96 9.72
C VAL A 22 1.47 10.16 9.06
N TRP A 23 0.14 10.15 8.96
CA TRP A 23 -0.60 11.28 8.39
C TRP A 23 -0.57 12.52 9.29
N ARG A 24 -0.73 12.36 10.58
CA ARG A 24 -0.88 13.47 11.53
C ARG A 24 0.44 14.15 11.86
N LYS A 25 1.50 13.38 12.03
CA LYS A 25 2.79 13.81 12.60
C LYS A 25 3.97 13.63 11.64
N GLY A 26 3.86 12.73 10.64
CA GLY A 26 4.95 12.43 9.71
C GLY A 26 5.28 13.61 8.79
N SER A 27 6.53 13.72 8.38
CA SER A 27 6.99 14.65 7.34
C SER A 27 6.59 14.18 5.93
N ASP A 28 6.73 15.04 4.92
CA ASP A 28 6.57 14.64 3.52
C ASP A 28 7.60 13.57 3.10
N ALA A 29 8.81 13.62 3.65
CA ALA A 29 9.81 12.57 3.47
C ALA A 29 9.33 11.21 4.03
N ARG A 30 8.59 11.22 5.15
CA ARG A 30 7.99 10.00 5.69
C ARG A 30 6.85 9.47 4.81
N LEU A 31 6.02 10.36 4.25
CA LEU A 31 5.00 9.97 3.27
C LEU A 31 5.63 9.38 2.01
N TRP A 32 6.72 9.99 1.54
CA TRP A 32 7.48 9.47 0.41
C TRP A 32 8.07 8.08 0.67
N GLU A 33 8.60 7.83 1.87
CA GLU A 33 9.10 6.51 2.27
C GLU A 33 7.99 5.45 2.24
N GLU A 34 6.76 5.77 2.71
CA GLU A 34 5.62 4.84 2.62
C GLU A 34 5.21 4.57 1.16
N LEU A 35 5.28 5.57 0.29
CA LEU A 35 5.00 5.37 -1.13
C LEU A 35 6.08 4.51 -1.80
N ALA A 36 7.35 4.75 -1.50
CA ALA A 36 8.45 3.93 -1.97
C ALA A 36 8.32 2.47 -1.50
N TYR A 37 7.92 2.26 -0.25
CA TYR A 37 7.59 0.93 0.26
C TYR A 37 6.53 0.23 -0.60
N CYS A 38 5.44 0.93 -0.96
CA CYS A 38 4.39 0.36 -1.81
C CYS A 38 4.90 0.04 -3.24
N ILE A 39 5.80 0.85 -3.80
CA ILE A 39 6.46 0.53 -5.07
C ILE A 39 7.30 -0.74 -4.95
N PHE A 40 8.04 -0.92 -3.84
CA PHE A 40 8.82 -2.13 -3.61
C PHE A 40 7.96 -3.37 -3.33
N THR A 41 6.79 -3.24 -2.72
CA THR A 41 5.90 -4.38 -2.46
C THR A 41 5.08 -4.80 -3.68
N ALA A 42 5.07 -4.04 -4.76
CA ALA A 42 4.35 -4.41 -5.97
C ALA A 42 4.90 -5.71 -6.58
N GLY A 43 4.14 -6.79 -6.44
CA GLY A 43 4.56 -8.15 -6.83
C GLY A 43 5.67 -8.76 -5.96
N ALA A 44 5.88 -8.26 -4.73
CA ALA A 44 6.85 -8.76 -3.75
C ALA A 44 6.18 -8.91 -2.37
N SER A 45 6.87 -9.52 -1.40
CA SER A 45 6.37 -9.63 -0.03
C SER A 45 6.54 -8.32 0.76
N ALA A 46 5.73 -8.14 1.81
CA ALA A 46 5.86 -7.01 2.73
C ALA A 46 7.28 -6.93 3.34
N ARG A 47 7.85 -8.07 3.75
CA ARG A 47 9.20 -8.15 4.31
C ARG A 47 10.25 -7.71 3.28
N MET A 48 10.11 -8.14 2.02
CA MET A 48 11.00 -7.69 0.94
C MET A 48 10.89 -6.18 0.72
N GLY A 49 9.69 -5.61 0.78
CA GLY A 49 9.48 -4.17 0.71
C GLY A 49 10.18 -3.41 1.85
N LEU A 50 10.05 -3.90 3.09
CA LEU A 50 10.73 -3.32 4.26
C LEU A 50 12.25 -3.36 4.11
N ASN A 51 12.82 -4.52 3.77
CA ASN A 51 14.26 -4.68 3.55
C ASN A 51 14.76 -3.77 2.43
N SER A 52 13.96 -3.61 1.36
CA SER A 52 14.33 -2.73 0.25
C SER A 52 14.36 -1.27 0.65
N VAL A 53 13.35 -0.79 1.39
CA VAL A 53 13.35 0.59 1.91
C VAL A 53 14.53 0.82 2.82
N GLU A 54 14.84 -0.12 3.72
CA GLU A 54 15.99 -0.02 4.61
C GLU A 54 17.30 0.11 3.86
N ALA A 55 17.51 -0.75 2.84
CA ALA A 55 18.73 -0.76 2.02
C ALA A 55 18.94 0.56 1.25
N VAL A 56 17.86 1.22 0.81
CA VAL A 56 17.95 2.45 0.00
C VAL A 56 17.52 3.72 0.75
N ARG A 57 17.23 3.66 2.04
CA ARG A 57 16.73 4.80 2.84
C ARG A 57 17.55 6.09 2.65
N PRO A 58 18.89 6.08 2.72
CA PRO A 58 19.71 7.29 2.52
C PRO A 58 19.59 7.86 1.09
N LEU A 59 19.18 7.03 0.13
CA LEU A 59 19.12 7.37 -1.30
C LEU A 59 17.72 7.83 -1.74
N LEU A 60 16.68 7.63 -0.93
CA LEU A 60 15.28 7.84 -1.34
C LEU A 60 15.00 9.27 -1.82
N LEU A 61 15.61 10.29 -1.20
CA LEU A 61 15.36 11.68 -1.55
C LEU A 61 16.21 12.18 -2.72
N ASN A 62 17.46 11.74 -2.82
CA ASN A 62 18.43 12.35 -3.76
C ASN A 62 19.25 11.32 -4.56
N GLY A 63 19.22 10.04 -4.21
CA GLY A 63 20.01 9.01 -4.91
C GLY A 63 19.49 8.72 -6.31
N ASP A 64 20.37 8.33 -7.21
CA ASP A 64 20.01 7.87 -8.54
C ASP A 64 19.59 6.38 -8.56
N SER A 65 19.14 5.91 -9.72
CA SER A 65 18.67 4.53 -9.89
C SER A 65 19.79 3.50 -9.79
N ASP A 66 21.02 3.88 -10.14
CA ASP A 66 22.13 2.95 -10.18
C ASP A 66 22.71 2.74 -8.78
N ALA A 67 22.85 3.80 -7.98
CA ALA A 67 23.21 3.71 -6.57
C ALA A 67 22.18 2.87 -5.78
N MET A 68 20.86 3.09 -6.00
CA MET A 68 19.83 2.26 -5.39
C MET A 68 19.91 0.79 -5.85
N THR A 69 20.21 0.56 -7.14
CA THR A 69 20.38 -0.79 -7.70
C THR A 69 21.53 -1.52 -7.02
N VAL A 70 22.67 -0.84 -6.83
CA VAL A 70 23.83 -1.39 -6.11
C VAL A 70 23.44 -1.74 -4.68
N ALA A 71 22.81 -0.82 -3.96
CA ALA A 71 22.39 -1.04 -2.57
C ALA A 71 21.44 -2.24 -2.42
N LEU A 72 20.43 -2.36 -3.31
CA LEU A 72 19.49 -3.49 -3.30
C LEU A 72 20.16 -4.82 -3.62
N LYS A 73 21.09 -4.85 -4.56
CA LYS A 73 21.84 -6.07 -4.92
C LYS A 73 22.78 -6.50 -3.78
N SER A 74 23.54 -5.58 -3.22
CA SER A 74 24.46 -5.85 -2.11
C SER A 74 23.74 -6.38 -0.88
N ALA A 75 22.55 -5.85 -0.59
CA ALA A 75 21.72 -6.32 0.52
C ALA A 75 20.87 -7.57 0.20
N GLY A 76 20.84 -8.05 -1.06
CA GLY A 76 19.90 -9.10 -1.49
C GLY A 76 18.44 -8.74 -1.22
N ALA A 77 18.12 -7.43 -1.20
CA ALA A 77 16.89 -6.92 -0.60
C ALA A 77 15.66 -7.03 -1.52
N HIS A 78 15.86 -7.17 -2.84
CA HIS A 78 14.72 -7.17 -3.77
C HIS A 78 14.96 -8.04 -5.02
N ARG A 79 13.90 -8.73 -5.50
CA ARG A 79 13.98 -9.57 -6.71
C ARG A 79 14.00 -8.79 -8.04
N PHE A 80 13.63 -7.50 -8.01
CA PHE A 80 13.67 -6.59 -9.17
C PHE A 80 14.56 -5.39 -8.87
N PRO A 81 15.87 -5.62 -8.60
CA PRO A 81 16.74 -4.58 -8.06
C PRO A 81 17.08 -3.47 -9.06
N VAL A 82 16.79 -3.65 -10.36
CA VAL A 82 17.01 -2.63 -11.41
C VAL A 82 15.73 -1.86 -11.73
N ALA A 83 14.60 -2.56 -11.84
CA ALA A 83 13.36 -1.93 -12.30
C ALA A 83 12.75 -1.00 -11.22
N ARG A 84 12.78 -1.42 -9.96
CA ARG A 84 12.15 -0.64 -8.88
C ARG A 84 12.85 0.69 -8.58
N PRO A 85 14.20 0.78 -8.52
CA PRO A 85 14.89 2.06 -8.44
C PRO A 85 14.51 3.05 -9.54
N ARG A 86 14.37 2.60 -10.79
CA ARG A 86 13.93 3.44 -11.90
C ARG A 86 12.52 4.00 -11.67
N TYR A 87 11.61 3.21 -11.11
CA TYR A 87 10.28 3.69 -10.74
C TYR A 87 10.32 4.71 -9.61
N ILE A 88 11.13 4.47 -8.58
CA ILE A 88 11.34 5.41 -7.47
C ILE A 88 11.84 6.75 -8.00
N VAL A 89 12.91 6.75 -8.79
CA VAL A 89 13.50 7.99 -9.33
C VAL A 89 12.52 8.72 -10.25
N SER A 90 11.86 8.00 -11.16
CA SER A 90 10.85 8.60 -12.06
C SER A 90 9.70 9.24 -11.29
N THR A 91 9.14 8.54 -10.31
CA THR A 91 8.02 9.03 -9.49
C THR A 91 8.45 10.22 -8.61
N ARG A 92 9.66 10.17 -8.03
CA ARG A 92 10.23 11.27 -7.27
C ARG A 92 10.40 12.53 -8.12
N ASN A 93 10.95 12.40 -9.32
CA ASN A 93 11.14 13.51 -10.25
C ASN A 93 9.80 14.15 -10.63
N TYR A 94 8.77 13.33 -10.85
CA TYR A 94 7.42 13.83 -11.06
C TYR A 94 6.92 14.64 -9.85
N PHE A 95 7.05 14.14 -8.62
CA PHE A 95 6.62 14.89 -7.44
C PHE A 95 7.44 16.15 -7.17
N HIS A 96 8.71 16.18 -7.54
CA HIS A 96 9.48 17.43 -7.53
C HIS A 96 8.87 18.47 -8.46
N SER A 97 8.50 18.06 -9.67
CA SER A 97 7.89 18.92 -10.69
C SER A 97 6.45 19.35 -10.35
N ASP A 98 5.61 18.39 -9.90
CA ASP A 98 4.18 18.60 -9.62
C ASP A 98 3.92 19.41 -8.33
N CYS A 99 4.66 19.12 -7.28
CA CYS A 99 4.37 19.69 -5.96
C CYS A 99 5.61 20.01 -5.09
N GLY A 100 6.81 20.03 -5.65
CA GLY A 100 8.05 20.27 -4.89
C GLY A 100 8.26 19.30 -3.73
N MET A 101 7.84 18.05 -3.88
CA MET A 101 7.79 17.01 -2.82
C MET A 101 6.85 17.33 -1.64
N ALA A 102 6.00 18.33 -1.73
CA ALA A 102 4.96 18.64 -0.72
C ALA A 102 3.78 17.67 -0.84
N LEU A 103 4.04 16.38 -0.66
CA LEU A 103 3.09 15.26 -0.86
C LEU A 103 1.81 15.42 -0.04
N ARG A 104 1.94 15.85 1.21
CA ARG A 104 0.78 16.08 2.09
C ARG A 104 -0.14 17.16 1.51
N LYS A 105 0.42 18.29 1.06
CA LYS A 105 -0.35 19.39 0.44
C LYS A 105 -1.03 18.87 -0.82
N ARG A 106 -0.31 18.14 -1.67
CA ARG A 106 -0.84 17.54 -2.89
C ARG A 106 -1.97 16.57 -2.62
N LEU A 107 -1.81 15.65 -1.67
CA LEU A 107 -2.84 14.70 -1.29
C LEU A 107 -4.07 15.37 -0.65
N ARG A 108 -3.90 16.48 0.06
CA ARG A 108 -5.01 17.27 0.63
C ARG A 108 -5.77 18.10 -0.40
N SER A 109 -5.22 18.35 -1.59
CA SER A 109 -5.93 19.10 -2.64
C SER A 109 -7.12 18.33 -3.24
N PHE A 110 -7.16 17.02 -3.08
CA PHE A 110 -8.31 16.21 -3.46
C PHE A 110 -9.37 16.27 -2.35
N ARG A 111 -10.60 16.62 -2.72
CA ARG A 111 -11.73 16.65 -1.77
C ARG A 111 -12.22 15.25 -1.43
N ASP A 112 -12.27 14.38 -2.44
CA ASP A 112 -12.69 12.99 -2.30
C ASP A 112 -11.46 12.07 -2.12
N PRO A 113 -11.43 11.19 -1.09
CA PRO A 113 -10.41 10.17 -0.94
C PRO A 113 -10.28 9.21 -2.13
N PHE A 114 -11.38 8.95 -2.86
CA PHE A 114 -11.35 8.09 -4.04
C PHE A 114 -10.67 8.76 -5.23
N GLU A 115 -10.86 10.06 -5.44
CA GLU A 115 -10.12 10.84 -6.45
C GLU A 115 -8.60 10.79 -6.20
N ARG A 116 -8.20 10.84 -4.93
CA ARG A 116 -6.79 10.72 -4.51
C ARG A 116 -6.20 9.38 -4.92
N ARG A 117 -6.94 8.28 -4.71
CA ARG A 117 -6.53 6.95 -5.15
C ARG A 117 -6.48 6.83 -6.67
N ASP A 118 -7.50 7.34 -7.34
CA ASP A 118 -7.59 7.34 -8.80
C ASP A 118 -6.39 8.07 -9.42
N TRP A 119 -6.05 9.24 -8.91
CA TRP A 119 -4.87 9.98 -9.35
C TRP A 119 -3.58 9.17 -9.15
N LEU A 120 -3.34 8.60 -7.97
CA LEU A 120 -2.14 7.79 -7.72
C LEU A 120 -2.04 6.57 -8.64
N ALA A 121 -3.18 5.94 -8.97
CA ALA A 121 -3.21 4.71 -9.77
C ALA A 121 -3.17 4.96 -11.29
N GLN A 122 -3.60 6.14 -11.76
CA GLN A 122 -3.77 6.45 -13.19
C GLN A 122 -2.72 7.43 -13.72
N GLU A 123 -2.06 8.22 -12.86
CA GLU A 123 -1.01 9.14 -13.28
C GLU A 123 0.18 8.35 -13.85
N LYS A 124 0.41 8.53 -15.16
CA LYS A 124 1.43 7.76 -15.89
C LYS A 124 2.86 8.00 -15.40
N GLN A 125 3.11 9.12 -14.75
CA GLN A 125 4.43 9.47 -14.22
C GLN A 125 4.64 8.90 -12.81
N VAL A 126 3.57 8.51 -12.11
CA VAL A 126 3.64 7.75 -10.86
C VAL A 126 3.83 6.27 -11.22
N LYS A 127 5.08 5.80 -11.22
CA LYS A 127 5.44 4.46 -11.69
C LYS A 127 5.31 3.41 -10.60
N GLY A 128 4.81 2.23 -11.00
CA GLY A 128 4.76 1.06 -10.11
C GLY A 128 3.60 1.03 -9.13
N LEU A 129 2.64 1.95 -9.24
CA LEU A 129 1.38 1.95 -8.49
C LEU A 129 0.21 1.64 -9.42
N GLY A 130 -0.51 0.56 -9.09
CA GLY A 130 -1.89 0.33 -9.56
C GLY A 130 -2.86 0.63 -8.42
N TYR A 131 -4.15 0.28 -8.60
CA TYR A 131 -5.19 0.52 -7.57
C TYR A 131 -4.85 -0.14 -6.23
N LYS A 132 -4.29 -1.35 -6.25
CA LYS A 132 -3.91 -2.10 -5.05
C LYS A 132 -2.79 -1.38 -4.29
N GLU A 133 -1.73 -0.96 -4.97
CA GLU A 133 -0.61 -0.25 -4.36
C GLU A 133 -1.00 1.15 -3.89
N ALA A 134 -1.85 1.86 -4.64
CA ALA A 134 -2.39 3.16 -4.24
C ALA A 134 -3.24 3.05 -2.97
N SER A 135 -4.14 2.05 -2.88
CA SER A 135 -4.92 1.75 -1.67
C SER A 135 -3.99 1.41 -0.49
N HIS A 136 -2.97 0.60 -0.73
CA HIS A 136 -1.99 0.20 0.29
C HIS A 136 -1.23 1.42 0.84
N PHE A 137 -0.76 2.30 -0.04
CA PHE A 137 -0.11 3.55 0.37
C PHE A 137 -1.05 4.43 1.19
N LEU A 138 -2.27 4.68 0.72
CA LEU A 138 -3.25 5.50 1.41
C LEU A 138 -3.56 4.96 2.81
N ARG A 139 -3.76 3.64 2.96
CA ARG A 139 -3.96 2.99 4.25
C ARG A 139 -2.72 3.17 5.16
N ASN A 140 -1.51 2.98 4.65
CA ASN A 140 -0.27 3.13 5.43
C ASN A 140 -0.03 4.56 5.93
N ILE A 141 -0.66 5.53 5.31
CA ILE A 141 -0.65 6.93 5.79
C ILE A 141 -1.94 7.33 6.51
N GLY A 142 -2.78 6.37 6.94
CA GLY A 142 -3.96 6.62 7.76
C GLY A 142 -5.21 7.08 7.01
N VAL A 143 -5.24 7.00 5.68
CA VAL A 143 -6.47 7.26 4.91
C VAL A 143 -7.33 6.01 4.89
N LYS A 144 -8.58 6.14 5.31
CA LYS A 144 -9.53 5.05 5.49
C LYS A 144 -10.42 4.82 4.27
N GLY A 145 -11.13 3.67 4.26
CA GLY A 145 -12.15 3.36 3.28
C GLY A 145 -11.64 2.77 1.97
N HIS A 146 -10.41 2.24 1.93
CA HIS A 146 -9.81 1.65 0.74
C HIS A 146 -9.47 0.17 0.94
N ALA A 147 -9.98 -0.71 0.07
CA ALA A 147 -9.57 -2.11 0.05
C ALA A 147 -8.17 -2.28 -0.55
N ILE A 148 -7.41 -3.24 -0.03
CA ILE A 148 -6.14 -3.70 -0.62
C ILE A 148 -6.38 -5.07 -1.24
N LEU A 149 -6.82 -5.09 -2.50
CA LEU A 149 -7.22 -6.30 -3.21
C LEU A 149 -6.01 -7.00 -3.84
N ASP A 150 -5.18 -7.59 -3.00
CA ASP A 150 -4.08 -8.41 -3.44
C ASP A 150 -4.49 -9.88 -3.68
N LYS A 151 -3.56 -10.69 -4.19
CA LYS A 151 -3.82 -12.11 -4.49
C LYS A 151 -4.28 -12.92 -3.28
N HIS A 152 -3.82 -12.53 -2.07
CA HIS A 152 -4.20 -13.24 -0.85
C HIS A 152 -5.61 -12.87 -0.42
N VAL A 153 -5.93 -11.58 -0.35
CA VAL A 153 -7.27 -11.08 -0.04
C VAL A 153 -8.28 -11.64 -1.04
N MET A 154 -7.99 -11.57 -2.35
CA MET A 154 -8.86 -12.12 -3.39
C MET A 154 -9.12 -13.62 -3.22
N ARG A 155 -8.09 -14.39 -2.86
CA ARG A 155 -8.25 -15.83 -2.61
C ARG A 155 -9.14 -16.07 -1.39
N CYS A 156 -8.89 -15.40 -0.27
CA CYS A 156 -9.73 -15.55 0.92
C CYS A 156 -11.19 -15.20 0.65
N LEU A 157 -11.45 -14.14 -0.13
CA LEU A 157 -12.81 -13.73 -0.48
C LEU A 157 -13.54 -14.77 -1.36
N ALA A 158 -12.81 -15.39 -2.29
CA ALA A 158 -13.35 -16.47 -3.11
C ALA A 158 -13.62 -17.72 -2.28
N GLU A 159 -12.72 -18.10 -1.38
CA GLU A 159 -12.87 -19.26 -0.48
C GLU A 159 -14.08 -19.15 0.46
N VAL A 160 -14.45 -17.93 0.86
CA VAL A 160 -15.63 -17.68 1.71
C VAL A 160 -16.88 -17.29 0.91
N GLY A 161 -16.85 -17.39 -0.43
CA GLY A 161 -17.99 -17.16 -1.31
C GLY A 161 -18.44 -15.69 -1.43
N VAL A 162 -17.59 -14.74 -1.11
CA VAL A 162 -17.87 -13.28 -1.27
C VAL A 162 -17.72 -12.84 -2.72
N ILE A 163 -16.83 -13.47 -3.46
CA ILE A 163 -16.57 -13.24 -4.89
C ILE A 163 -16.44 -14.56 -5.64
N ASP A 164 -16.76 -14.56 -6.93
CA ASP A 164 -16.72 -15.77 -7.77
C ASP A 164 -15.31 -16.12 -8.27
N SER A 165 -14.37 -15.18 -8.25
CA SER A 165 -13.03 -15.36 -8.81
C SER A 165 -11.94 -14.76 -7.94
N ALA A 166 -10.92 -15.56 -7.64
CA ALA A 166 -9.71 -15.13 -6.93
C ALA A 166 -8.74 -14.28 -7.80
N LYS A 167 -9.07 -14.01 -9.07
CA LYS A 167 -8.24 -13.21 -9.95
C LYS A 167 -8.31 -11.73 -9.55
N PRO A 168 -7.17 -11.06 -9.29
CA PRO A 168 -7.16 -9.64 -8.99
C PRO A 168 -7.83 -8.80 -10.09
N PRO A 169 -8.61 -7.77 -9.73
CA PRO A 169 -9.29 -6.93 -10.69
C PRO A 169 -8.30 -6.14 -11.55
N SER A 170 -8.51 -6.17 -12.87
CA SER A 170 -7.65 -5.49 -13.86
C SER A 170 -8.12 -4.11 -14.27
N THR A 171 -9.34 -3.70 -13.89
CA THR A 171 -9.93 -2.41 -14.23
C THR A 171 -10.44 -1.70 -12.99
N ARG A 172 -10.52 -0.35 -13.04
CA ARG A 172 -11.11 0.47 -11.97
C ARG A 172 -12.52 -0.03 -11.59
N ARG A 173 -13.38 -0.23 -12.58
CA ARG A 173 -14.76 -0.68 -12.35
C ARG A 173 -14.80 -1.98 -11.54
N LYS A 174 -14.08 -3.00 -11.99
CA LYS A 174 -14.01 -4.29 -11.28
C LYS A 174 -13.40 -4.16 -9.88
N TYR A 175 -12.41 -3.27 -9.72
CA TYR A 175 -11.81 -3.01 -8.41
C TYR A 175 -12.84 -2.46 -7.42
N LEU A 176 -13.61 -1.47 -7.84
CA LEU A 176 -14.65 -0.86 -7.02
C LEU A 176 -15.82 -1.83 -6.74
N GLU A 177 -16.20 -2.67 -7.71
CA GLU A 177 -17.21 -3.71 -7.53
C GLU A 177 -16.81 -4.70 -6.41
N VAL A 178 -15.57 -5.21 -6.44
CA VAL A 178 -15.05 -6.11 -5.39
C VAL A 178 -14.91 -5.38 -4.05
N GLU A 179 -14.44 -4.14 -4.05
CA GLU A 179 -14.34 -3.33 -2.83
C GLU A 179 -15.71 -3.16 -2.17
N GLN A 180 -16.77 -2.90 -2.93
CA GLN A 180 -18.13 -2.83 -2.39
C GLN A 180 -18.63 -4.17 -1.83
N GLN A 181 -18.28 -5.30 -2.45
CA GLN A 181 -18.58 -6.62 -1.90
C GLN A 181 -17.86 -6.84 -0.57
N LEU A 182 -16.58 -6.45 -0.48
CA LEU A 182 -15.79 -6.55 0.75
C LEU A 182 -16.33 -5.66 1.88
N ILE A 183 -16.78 -4.44 1.56
CA ILE A 183 -17.42 -3.54 2.54
C ILE A 183 -18.70 -4.17 3.11
N ARG A 184 -19.56 -4.74 2.24
CA ARG A 184 -20.77 -5.45 2.69
C ARG A 184 -20.43 -6.64 3.58
N PHE A 185 -19.48 -7.45 3.14
CA PHE A 185 -19.01 -8.61 3.91
C PHE A 185 -18.46 -8.21 5.29
N ALA A 186 -17.64 -7.16 5.36
CA ALA A 186 -17.10 -6.66 6.63
C ALA A 186 -18.23 -6.30 7.62
N ARG A 187 -19.26 -5.60 7.13
CA ARG A 187 -20.46 -5.26 7.90
C ARG A 187 -21.21 -6.51 8.37
N ASP A 188 -21.42 -7.48 7.48
CA ASP A 188 -22.21 -8.69 7.76
C ASP A 188 -21.54 -9.58 8.82
N ILE A 189 -20.20 -9.61 8.88
CA ILE A 189 -19.44 -10.33 9.92
C ILE A 189 -19.13 -9.49 11.16
N GLY A 190 -19.54 -8.21 11.19
CA GLY A 190 -19.32 -7.31 12.32
C GLY A 190 -17.84 -6.93 12.56
N VAL A 191 -17.03 -6.86 11.50
CA VAL A 191 -15.63 -6.44 11.53
C VAL A 191 -15.50 -5.09 10.84
N ASP A 192 -14.76 -4.16 11.45
CA ASP A 192 -14.47 -2.86 10.83
C ASP A 192 -13.73 -3.08 9.50
N PHE A 193 -14.18 -2.41 8.44
CA PHE A 193 -13.62 -2.55 7.11
C PHE A 193 -12.13 -2.22 7.05
N ASP A 194 -11.71 -1.17 7.76
CA ASP A 194 -10.29 -0.77 7.80
C ASP A 194 -9.41 -1.73 8.63
N GLU A 195 -10.01 -2.57 9.47
CA GLU A 195 -9.31 -3.63 10.22
C GLU A 195 -9.17 -4.91 9.38
N LEU A 196 -10.03 -5.12 8.36
CA LEU A 196 -10.25 -6.42 7.72
C LEU A 196 -9.04 -6.93 6.92
N ASP A 197 -8.31 -6.07 6.20
CA ASP A 197 -7.12 -6.50 5.45
C ASP A 197 -6.01 -6.99 6.39
N LEU A 198 -5.81 -6.32 7.53
CA LEU A 198 -4.86 -6.75 8.56
C LEU A 198 -5.28 -8.08 9.21
N VAL A 199 -6.60 -8.31 9.38
CA VAL A 199 -7.12 -9.62 9.83
C VAL A 199 -6.75 -10.71 8.83
N LEU A 200 -7.09 -10.51 7.54
CA LEU A 200 -6.83 -11.48 6.47
C LEU A 200 -5.33 -11.81 6.34
N TRP A 201 -4.49 -10.78 6.38
CA TRP A 201 -3.04 -10.95 6.35
C TRP A 201 -2.51 -11.69 7.56
N SER A 202 -2.99 -11.36 8.76
CA SER A 202 -2.55 -12.02 9.99
C SER A 202 -2.95 -13.50 10.04
N MET A 203 -4.06 -13.87 9.40
CA MET A 203 -4.46 -15.29 9.29
C MET A 203 -3.45 -16.10 8.49
N LYS A 204 -2.83 -15.50 7.48
CA LYS A 204 -1.85 -16.18 6.63
C LYS A 204 -0.44 -16.16 7.18
N THR A 205 0.01 -14.99 7.67
CA THR A 205 1.41 -14.75 8.02
C THR A 205 1.69 -15.00 9.49
N GLY A 206 0.66 -15.05 10.33
CA GLY A 206 0.81 -15.07 11.77
C GLY A 206 1.18 -13.71 12.38
N GLU A 207 1.36 -12.67 11.58
CA GLU A 207 1.84 -11.35 12.00
C GLU A 207 0.92 -10.22 11.48
N VAL A 208 0.83 -9.11 12.24
CA VAL A 208 0.16 -7.88 11.81
C VAL A 208 1.23 -6.92 11.28
N LEU A 209 1.61 -7.11 10.01
CA LEU A 209 2.55 -6.25 9.30
C LEU A 209 1.83 -5.05 8.62
N LYS A 210 2.59 -4.30 7.81
CA LYS A 210 2.05 -3.28 6.91
C LYS A 210 1.29 -3.91 5.75
#